data_304045628bbd85c769846b7b50a57942
#
_entry.id   304045628bbd85c769846b7b50a57942
#
_cell.length_a   1.000
_cell.length_b   1.000
_cell.length_c   1.000
_cell.angle_alpha   90.00
_cell.angle_beta   90.00
_cell.angle_gamma   90.00
#
_symmetry.space_group_name_H-M   'P 1'
#
loop_
_entity.id
_entity.type
_entity.pdbx_description
1 polymer ?
#
loop_
_entity_poly.entity_id
_entity_poly.type
_entity_poly.pdbx_seq_one_letter_code
_entity_poly.pdbx_strand_id
1 'polypeptide(L)'
;MGVAVADPQQHNLNWRPDANYTVWAAKQHFYKDDWLVFRWTEGQYDVMVVNEAAYNTCSAENPLDGWSRGDRWAVQLNQTKRWYFICSKGYCFNGMKLSILVQKPPPPPKAQPQNLKSGSPKDSGNLIILRAALAVWGVVLRLLC
;
A
#
# COMPACT_ATOMS: atom_id res chain seq x y z
N MET A 1 -22.56 -5.96 -12.28
CA MET A 1 -21.19 -6.33 -12.30
C MET A 1 -20.43 -5.46 -11.37
N GLY A 2 -20.00 -5.99 -10.31
CA GLY A 2 -19.26 -5.23 -9.35
C GLY A 2 -17.86 -4.92 -9.85
N VAL A 3 -17.46 -3.67 -9.75
CA VAL A 3 -16.10 -3.32 -10.02
C VAL A 3 -15.32 -3.82 -8.80
N ALA A 4 -14.39 -4.71 -9.01
CA ALA A 4 -13.59 -5.20 -7.91
C ALA A 4 -12.73 -4.04 -7.42
N VAL A 5 -13.03 -3.55 -6.24
CA VAL A 5 -12.20 -2.53 -5.60
C VAL A 5 -11.13 -3.29 -4.83
N ALA A 6 -9.89 -2.83 -4.91
CA ALA A 6 -8.81 -3.44 -4.15
C ALA A 6 -9.17 -3.39 -2.65
N ASP A 7 -8.86 -4.45 -1.92
CA ASP A 7 -9.12 -4.49 -0.50
C ASP A 7 -8.34 -3.39 0.21
N PRO A 8 -8.92 -2.75 1.23
CA PRO A 8 -8.20 -1.74 2.00
C PRO A 8 -6.91 -2.30 2.60
N GLN A 9 -5.86 -1.51 2.57
CA GLN A 9 -4.57 -1.88 3.11
C GLN A 9 -4.40 -1.30 4.51
N GLN A 10 -3.59 -1.92 5.32
CA GLN A 10 -3.25 -1.43 6.64
C GLN A 10 -1.81 -0.94 6.63
N HIS A 11 -1.62 0.31 7.02
CA HIS A 11 -0.30 0.92 7.12
C HIS A 11 0.05 1.06 8.59
N ASN A 12 1.12 0.42 9.04
CA ASN A 12 1.53 0.45 10.44
C ASN A 12 2.74 1.32 10.62
N LEU A 13 2.75 2.11 11.64
CA LEU A 13 3.91 2.92 11.96
C LEU A 13 4.15 3.01 13.47
N ASN A 14 5.42 3.09 13.84
CA ASN A 14 5.80 3.32 15.21
C ASN A 14 5.87 4.82 15.43
N TRP A 15 5.00 5.32 16.30
CA TRP A 15 4.82 6.75 16.54
C TRP A 15 5.74 7.19 17.67
N ARG A 16 6.75 7.96 17.33
CA ARG A 16 7.77 8.41 18.29
C ARG A 16 8.47 9.67 17.78
N PRO A 17 9.10 10.45 18.66
CA PRO A 17 9.89 11.59 18.21
C PRO A 17 11.16 11.10 17.49
N ASP A 18 11.80 12.01 16.80
CA ASP A 18 13.07 11.74 16.11
C ASP A 18 13.01 10.71 14.99
N ALA A 19 11.83 10.45 14.45
CA ALA A 19 11.67 9.60 13.29
C ALA A 19 11.36 10.48 12.08
N ASN A 20 11.81 10.08 10.90
CA ASN A 20 11.53 10.84 9.68
C ASN A 20 10.30 10.25 8.98
N TYR A 21 9.13 10.78 9.32
CA TYR A 21 7.89 10.29 8.74
C TYR A 21 7.68 10.73 7.30
N THR A 22 8.36 11.77 6.84
CA THR A 22 8.33 12.17 5.44
C THR A 22 8.93 11.07 4.57
N VAL A 23 10.05 10.50 4.98
CA VAL A 23 10.67 9.38 4.26
C VAL A 23 9.80 8.13 4.33
N TRP A 24 9.24 7.84 5.51
CA TRP A 24 8.35 6.69 5.68
C TRP A 24 7.13 6.79 4.75
N ALA A 25 6.49 7.96 4.73
CA ALA A 25 5.29 8.17 3.92
C ALA A 25 5.59 8.13 2.41
N ALA A 26 6.77 8.59 2.00
CA ALA A 26 7.15 8.60 0.61
C ALA A 26 7.27 7.19 0.01
N LYS A 27 7.43 6.19 0.85
CA LYS A 27 7.53 4.79 0.41
C LYS A 27 6.18 4.09 0.37
N GLN A 28 5.10 4.80 0.70
CA GLN A 28 3.76 4.22 0.81
C GLN A 28 2.81 4.88 -0.17
N HIS A 29 1.75 4.16 -0.48
CA HIS A 29 0.64 4.73 -1.24
C HIS A 29 -0.60 4.58 -0.37
N PHE A 30 -1.28 5.68 -0.10
CA PHE A 30 -2.46 5.68 0.75
C PHE A 30 -3.71 5.88 -0.11
N TYR A 31 -4.65 4.98 0.03
CA TYR A 31 -5.90 5.03 -0.74
C TYR A 31 -7.09 5.15 0.19
N LYS A 32 -8.17 5.72 -0.33
CA LYS A 32 -9.40 5.86 0.44
C LYS A 32 -9.82 4.51 1.01
N ASP A 33 -10.22 4.55 2.27
CA ASP A 33 -10.66 3.42 3.08
C ASP A 33 -9.52 2.54 3.60
N ASP A 34 -8.27 2.88 3.32
CA ASP A 34 -7.14 2.23 3.98
C ASP A 34 -7.14 2.56 5.47
N TRP A 35 -6.44 1.77 6.24
CA TRP A 35 -6.28 1.98 7.68
C TRP A 35 -4.85 2.41 7.98
N LEU A 36 -4.72 3.40 8.84
CA LEU A 36 -3.43 3.84 9.36
C LEU A 36 -3.40 3.49 10.84
N VAL A 37 -2.42 2.70 11.24
CA VAL A 37 -2.31 2.22 12.61
C VAL A 37 -1.05 2.79 13.25
N PHE A 38 -1.26 3.63 14.26
CA PHE A 38 -0.19 4.21 15.04
C PHE A 38 0.04 3.34 16.27
N ARG A 39 1.30 3.11 16.60
CA ARG A 39 1.69 2.40 17.83
C ARG A 39 2.70 3.25 18.57
N TRP A 40 2.55 3.38 19.89
CA TRP A 40 3.45 4.19 20.69
C TRP A 40 3.60 3.61 22.09
N THR A 41 4.53 4.19 22.88
CA THR A 41 4.71 3.80 24.26
C THR A 41 3.59 4.41 25.10
N GLU A 42 2.83 3.56 25.78
CA GLU A 42 1.67 4.00 26.52
C GLU A 42 2.02 5.12 27.51
N GLY A 43 1.15 6.10 27.55
CA GLY A 43 1.29 7.22 28.49
C GLY A 43 2.21 8.34 28.05
N GLN A 44 2.96 8.16 26.96
CA GLN A 44 3.93 9.18 26.55
C GLN A 44 3.47 10.04 25.40
N TYR A 45 2.69 9.50 24.50
CA TYR A 45 2.34 10.17 23.25
C TYR A 45 0.85 10.08 22.96
N ASP A 46 0.42 10.85 21.99
CA ASP A 46 -0.93 10.79 21.46
C ASP A 46 -0.90 11.08 19.98
N VAL A 47 -2.03 10.95 19.30
CA VAL A 47 -2.16 11.27 17.89
C VAL A 47 -3.35 12.19 17.73
N MET A 48 -3.15 13.35 17.11
CA MET A 48 -4.22 14.28 16.81
C MET A 48 -4.29 14.51 15.30
N VAL A 49 -5.48 14.43 14.75
CA VAL A 49 -5.73 14.78 13.35
C VAL A 49 -6.02 16.27 13.33
N VAL A 50 -5.31 17.02 12.53
CA VAL A 50 -5.42 18.47 12.49
C VAL A 50 -5.47 18.97 11.05
N ASN A 51 -5.73 20.26 10.87
CA ASN A 51 -5.68 20.89 9.55
C ASN A 51 -4.23 21.32 9.24
N GLU A 52 -4.02 21.81 8.03
CA GLU A 52 -2.68 22.17 7.58
C GLU A 52 -2.06 23.28 8.45
N ALA A 53 -2.81 24.29 8.80
CA ALA A 53 -2.28 25.38 9.61
C ALA A 53 -1.82 24.88 10.98
N ALA A 54 -2.60 24.04 11.61
CA ALA A 54 -2.25 23.45 12.90
C ALA A 54 -1.06 22.50 12.79
N TYR A 55 -0.94 21.78 11.69
CA TYR A 55 0.22 20.94 11.45
C TYR A 55 1.48 21.79 11.33
N ASN A 56 1.42 22.89 10.60
CA ASN A 56 2.57 23.75 10.40
C ASN A 56 3.03 24.43 11.69
N THR A 57 2.12 24.73 12.58
CA THR A 57 2.42 25.40 13.84
C THR A 57 2.47 24.45 15.03
N CYS A 58 2.26 23.15 14.81
CA CYS A 58 2.19 22.16 15.87
C CYS A 58 1.15 22.50 16.93
N SER A 59 -0.03 23.00 16.50
CA SER A 59 -1.10 23.38 17.40
C SER A 59 -2.15 22.28 17.49
N ALA A 60 -2.50 21.85 18.67
CA ALA A 60 -3.54 20.87 18.90
C ALA A 60 -4.76 21.47 19.60
N GLU A 61 -4.98 22.78 19.45
CA GLU A 61 -6.07 23.44 20.13
C GLU A 61 -7.45 23.00 19.67
N ASN A 62 -7.61 22.76 18.38
CA ASN A 62 -8.89 22.34 17.81
C ASN A 62 -8.69 21.14 16.90
N PRO A 63 -8.38 19.96 17.46
CA PRO A 63 -8.16 18.79 16.63
C PRO A 63 -9.46 18.31 15.98
N LEU A 64 -9.35 17.78 14.77
CA LEU A 64 -10.50 17.24 14.06
C LEU A 64 -10.88 15.87 14.62
N ASP A 65 -9.92 15.13 15.12
CA ASP A 65 -10.07 13.82 15.72
C ASP A 65 -8.79 13.52 16.50
N GLY A 66 -8.75 12.43 17.22
CA GLY A 66 -7.53 12.05 17.93
C GLY A 66 -7.72 10.96 18.94
N TRP A 67 -6.61 10.47 19.48
CA TRP A 67 -6.61 9.40 20.46
C TRP A 67 -5.39 9.53 21.38
N SER A 68 -5.62 9.40 22.66
CA SER A 68 -4.55 9.57 23.65
C SER A 68 -4.47 8.42 24.64
N ARG A 69 -5.29 7.37 24.47
CA ARG A 69 -5.32 6.27 25.41
C ARG A 69 -4.55 5.08 24.90
N GLY A 70 -3.99 4.30 25.80
CA GLY A 70 -3.31 3.07 25.44
C GLY A 70 -2.05 3.30 24.62
N ASP A 71 -1.74 2.34 23.76
CA ASP A 71 -0.53 2.32 22.98
C ASP A 71 -0.78 2.18 21.48
N ARG A 72 -2.01 2.31 21.05
CA ARG A 72 -2.39 2.06 19.65
C ARG A 72 -3.66 2.81 19.26
N TRP A 73 -3.67 3.28 18.03
CA TRP A 73 -4.86 3.85 17.43
C TRP A 73 -4.91 3.52 15.94
N ALA A 74 -6.03 3.00 15.49
CA ALA A 74 -6.26 2.72 14.08
C ALA A 74 -7.30 3.72 13.56
N VAL A 75 -6.96 4.46 12.53
CA VAL A 75 -7.86 5.43 11.90
C VAL A 75 -8.09 5.04 10.46
N GLN A 76 -9.33 5.07 10.01
CA GLN A 76 -9.65 4.79 8.63
C GLN A 76 -9.55 6.07 7.81
N LEU A 77 -8.85 6.00 6.70
CA LEU A 77 -8.64 7.14 5.81
C LEU A 77 -9.82 7.23 4.84
N ASN A 78 -10.94 7.71 5.36
CA ASN A 78 -12.21 7.68 4.63
C ASN A 78 -12.49 8.87 3.71
N GLN A 79 -11.51 9.71 3.50
CA GLN A 79 -11.65 10.86 2.61
C GLN A 79 -10.40 11.03 1.77
N THR A 80 -10.58 11.33 0.48
CA THR A 80 -9.47 11.59 -0.43
C THR A 80 -9.04 13.03 -0.26
N LYS A 81 -8.05 13.23 0.57
CA LYS A 81 -7.49 14.55 0.85
C LYS A 81 -6.12 14.36 1.47
N ARG A 82 -5.45 15.47 1.76
CA ARG A 82 -4.23 15.41 2.56
C ARG A 82 -4.63 15.39 4.03
N TRP A 83 -4.07 14.44 4.76
CA TRP A 83 -4.31 14.27 6.20
C TRP A 83 -3.08 14.72 6.95
N TYR A 84 -3.29 15.30 8.12
CA TYR A 84 -2.22 15.81 8.97
C TYR A 84 -2.39 15.25 10.38
N PHE A 85 -1.31 14.68 10.90
CA PHE A 85 -1.30 14.09 12.23
C PHE A 85 -0.15 14.70 13.03
N ILE A 86 -0.39 15.03 14.29
CA ILE A 86 0.63 15.55 15.19
C ILE A 86 0.51 14.89 16.55
N CYS A 87 1.58 14.97 17.38
CA CYS A 87 1.52 14.65 18.79
C CYS A 87 1.28 15.96 19.54
N SER A 88 0.28 15.97 20.44
CA SER A 88 -0.06 17.19 21.16
C SER A 88 0.83 17.47 22.37
N LYS A 89 1.73 16.54 22.70
CA LYS A 89 2.52 16.64 23.95
C LYS A 89 3.88 17.31 23.75
N GLY A 90 4.01 18.17 22.77
CA GLY A 90 5.24 18.92 22.52
C GLY A 90 6.21 18.28 21.56
N TYR A 91 6.06 17.00 21.27
CA TYR A 91 6.99 16.29 20.40
C TYR A 91 6.80 16.59 18.91
N CYS A 92 5.72 17.28 18.55
CA CYS A 92 5.50 17.72 17.16
C CYS A 92 6.70 18.54 16.67
N PHE A 93 7.25 19.40 17.52
CA PHE A 93 8.40 20.21 17.18
C PHE A 93 9.67 19.38 16.94
N ASN A 94 9.69 18.16 17.44
CA ASN A 94 10.83 17.25 17.26
C ASN A 94 10.54 16.26 16.12
N GLY A 95 9.67 16.62 15.21
CA GLY A 95 9.37 15.77 14.05
C GLY A 95 8.27 14.74 14.25
N MET A 96 7.60 14.73 15.41
CA MET A 96 6.51 13.76 15.64
C MET A 96 5.24 14.28 15.01
N LYS A 97 5.24 14.29 13.69
CA LYS A 97 4.14 14.73 12.86
C LYS A 97 4.19 14.03 11.51
N LEU A 98 3.05 13.84 10.89
CA LEU A 98 2.92 13.10 9.65
C LEU A 98 1.91 13.77 8.73
N SER A 99 2.26 13.93 7.47
CA SER A 99 1.35 14.40 6.43
C SER A 99 1.30 13.36 5.32
N ILE A 100 0.11 12.92 4.93
CA ILE A 100 -0.07 11.94 3.87
C ILE A 100 -1.17 12.40 2.91
N LEU A 101 -1.04 12.01 1.65
CA LEU A 101 -2.06 12.28 0.64
C LEU A 101 -2.83 11.00 0.39
N VAL A 102 -4.13 11.02 0.65
CA VAL A 102 -5.02 9.88 0.42
C VAL A 102 -5.72 10.09 -0.92
N GLN A 103 -5.58 9.12 -1.80
CA GLN A 103 -6.09 9.17 -3.17
C GLN A 103 -7.17 8.11 -3.39
N LYS A 104 -7.90 8.23 -4.49
CA LYS A 104 -8.84 7.19 -4.86
C LYS A 104 -8.06 5.93 -5.21
N PRO A 105 -8.56 4.75 -4.84
CA PRO A 105 -7.88 3.52 -5.25
C PRO A 105 -7.77 3.44 -6.76
N PRO A 106 -6.67 2.88 -7.27
CA PRO A 106 -6.54 2.71 -8.71
C PRO A 106 -7.60 1.73 -9.20
N PRO A 107 -8.07 1.86 -10.44
CA PRO A 107 -9.02 0.90 -10.97
C PRO A 107 -8.36 -0.48 -10.98
N PRO A 108 -9.12 -1.54 -10.73
CA PRO A 108 -8.56 -2.87 -10.80
C PRO A 108 -7.97 -3.10 -12.19
N PRO A 109 -6.88 -3.84 -12.30
CA PRO A 109 -6.31 -4.11 -13.60
C PRO A 109 -7.38 -4.75 -14.45
N LYS A 110 -7.59 -4.17 -15.61
CA LYS A 110 -8.54 -4.72 -16.52
C LYS A 110 -8.17 -6.15 -16.74
N ALA A 111 -9.06 -6.97 -16.44
CA ALA A 111 -8.90 -8.35 -16.67
C ALA A 111 -8.59 -8.55 -18.07
N GLN A 112 -7.53 -8.44 -18.40
CA GLN A 112 -7.18 -8.49 -19.57
C GLN A 112 -6.98 -9.74 -19.89
N PRO A 113 -7.48 -9.95 -20.42
CA PRO A 113 -7.70 -11.09 -20.78
C PRO A 113 -6.58 -11.68 -21.22
N GLN A 114 -5.88 -11.09 -21.52
CA GLN A 114 -4.86 -11.60 -21.93
C GLN A 114 -4.48 -12.77 -21.40
N ASN A 115 -4.62 -12.80 -20.37
CA ASN A 115 -4.35 -13.97 -19.76
C ASN A 115 -4.62 -15.05 -20.63
N LEU A 116 -5.20 -14.73 -21.18
CA LEU A 116 -5.55 -15.34 -21.93
C LEU A 116 -4.82 -16.18 -22.47
N LYS A 117 -4.83 -16.52 -22.43
CA LYS A 117 -4.77 -17.25 -23.34
C LYS A 117 -3.60 -17.20 -23.97
N SER A 118 -3.06 -16.29 -23.90
CA SER A 118 -1.82 -16.27 -24.44
C SER A 118 -1.02 -17.50 -24.18
N GLY A 119 -1.10 -18.09 -23.09
CA GLY A 119 -0.35 -19.28 -22.82
C GLY A 119 -0.67 -20.43 -23.77
N SER A 120 -1.89 -20.58 -24.15
CA SER A 120 -2.32 -21.72 -24.94
C SER A 120 -1.62 -21.86 -26.28
N PRO A 121 -1.52 -20.82 -27.08
CA PRO A 121 -0.81 -20.92 -28.35
C PRO A 121 0.66 -21.30 -28.20
N LYS A 122 1.27 -20.82 -27.14
CA LYS A 122 2.67 -21.12 -26.90
C LYS A 122 2.86 -22.60 -26.59
N ASP A 123 1.99 -23.15 -25.78
CA ASP A 123 2.09 -24.56 -25.45
C ASP A 123 1.89 -25.43 -26.68
N SER A 124 0.97 -25.05 -27.54
CA SER A 124 0.76 -25.78 -28.76
C SER A 124 2.00 -25.72 -29.65
N GLY A 125 2.65 -24.60 -29.72
CA GLY A 125 3.87 -24.48 -30.49
C GLY A 125 4.97 -25.39 -29.99
N ASN A 126 5.13 -25.44 -28.68
CA ASN A 126 6.12 -26.28 -28.09
C ASN A 126 5.86 -27.77 -28.36
N LEU A 127 4.61 -28.16 -28.28
CA LEU A 127 4.23 -29.56 -28.58
C LEU A 127 4.55 -29.93 -30.02
N ILE A 128 4.34 -29.04 -30.95
CA ILE A 128 4.63 -29.27 -32.34
C ILE A 128 6.12 -29.46 -32.54
N ILE A 129 6.92 -28.65 -31.90
CA ILE A 129 8.37 -28.74 -31.99
C ILE A 129 8.84 -30.10 -31.47
N LEU A 130 8.30 -30.55 -30.35
CA LEU A 130 8.68 -31.82 -29.78
C LEU A 130 8.34 -32.98 -30.72
N ARG A 131 7.20 -32.91 -31.34
CA ARG A 131 6.81 -33.96 -32.28
C ARG A 131 7.74 -34.00 -33.49
N ALA A 132 8.11 -32.85 -33.98
CA ALA A 132 9.05 -32.81 -35.09
C ALA A 132 10.39 -33.40 -34.73
N ALA A 133 10.85 -33.12 -33.52
CA ALA A 133 12.10 -33.66 -33.04
C ALA A 133 12.06 -35.21 -32.99
N LEU A 134 10.97 -35.73 -32.47
CA LEU A 134 10.84 -37.19 -32.38
C LEU A 134 10.85 -37.83 -33.77
N ALA A 135 10.22 -37.21 -34.74
CA ALA A 135 10.20 -37.72 -36.10
C ALA A 135 11.62 -37.78 -36.69
N VAL A 136 12.41 -36.76 -36.43
CA VAL A 136 13.79 -36.71 -36.93
C VAL A 136 14.59 -37.86 -36.34
N TRP A 137 14.42 -38.15 -35.05
CA TRP A 137 15.13 -39.21 -34.39
C TRP A 137 14.74 -40.59 -34.98
N GLY A 138 13.49 -40.76 -35.27
CA GLY A 138 13.03 -41.99 -35.89
C GLY A 138 13.68 -42.25 -37.24
N VAL A 139 13.86 -41.23 -38.02
CA VAL A 139 14.48 -41.37 -39.34
C VAL A 139 15.96 -41.70 -39.18
N VAL A 140 16.65 -41.04 -38.27
CA VAL A 140 18.07 -41.31 -38.03
C VAL A 140 18.29 -42.75 -37.60
N LEU A 141 17.43 -43.24 -36.71
CA LEU A 141 17.56 -44.64 -36.27
C LEU A 141 17.39 -45.63 -37.41
N ARG A 142 16.51 -45.33 -38.34
CA ARG A 142 16.32 -46.23 -39.50
C ARG A 142 17.51 -46.22 -40.43
N LEU A 143 18.18 -45.09 -40.54
CA LEU A 143 19.34 -45.00 -41.41
C LEU A 143 20.57 -45.66 -40.81
N LEU A 144 20.62 -45.80 -39.51
CA LEU A 144 21.73 -46.43 -38.84
C LEU A 144 21.60 -47.96 -38.72
N CYS A 145 20.41 -48.43 -38.92
CA CYS A 145 20.17 -49.88 -38.96
C CYS A 145 20.11 -50.34 -40.38
#